data_93560ce539d4bde2c12c972924a65b29
#
_entry.id   93560ce539d4bde2c12c972924a65b29
#
_cell.length_a   1.000
_cell.length_b   1.000
_cell.length_c   1.000
_cell.angle_alpha   90.00
_cell.angle_beta   90.00
_cell.angle_gamma   90.00
#
_symmetry.space_group_name_H-M   'P 1'
#
loop_
_entity.id
_entity.type
_entity.pdbx_description
1 polymer ?
#
loop_
_entity_poly.entity_id
_entity_poly.type
_entity_poly.pdbx_seq_one_letter_code
_entity_poly.pdbx_strand_id
1 'polypeptide(L)'
;MISKQEYQAQAAQGYNRIPLVQELLADLDTLLSIYLKLANKPFTYLLESVVGGERFGRYSFIGLPCSHYLKTSGKHVDVYQNGEIVEQHNGNPLPFIEAFHNRFKTPEIPSLPRFTGGLVGYFGYETIYNFEHFAHRLKHTAKADPLGTPDILLMLSQELAVVDNLSGKIYLIVYADPSQADGYERARERLEDIRTQLRQSCAIPLSLGSKQTQAVSEFGEEPFKACVNKIKDYIFAGDCMQVVPSQRMSMEFTDNPLALYRALRTLNPSPYMFYYDFGDFHIVGSSPEILVRRERDDVIVRPIAGTRLRGKTPAEDLANEQDLLSDAKEIAEHVMLIDLGRNDVGRISKTGEVKVTDKMVIEKYSHVMHIVSNVEGRLKEGITNMDILAATFPAGTLSGAPKVRAMEIIEEVEPSKRGIYGGAVGVWSFNNDMDLAIAIRTAVIKNNTLFVQSGAGVVADSDPTSEWQETQNKARAVIRAAQMVQEGLDK
;
A
#
# COMPACT_ATOMS: atom_id res chain seq x y z
N MET A 1 -15.64 -7.84 25.68
CA MET A 1 -16.84 -7.64 24.83
C MET A 1 -17.79 -6.71 25.55
N ILE A 2 -18.39 -5.72 24.85
CA ILE A 2 -19.43 -4.83 25.45
C ILE A 2 -20.71 -5.62 25.74
N SER A 3 -21.47 -5.18 26.73
CA SER A 3 -22.79 -5.73 27.05
C SER A 3 -23.85 -5.27 26.04
N LYS A 4 -24.98 -5.98 25.99
CA LYS A 4 -26.11 -5.58 25.14
C LYS A 4 -26.65 -4.19 25.52
N GLN A 5 -26.60 -3.82 26.80
CA GLN A 5 -27.02 -2.51 27.29
C GLN A 5 -26.08 -1.39 26.78
N GLU A 6 -24.77 -1.59 26.83
CA GLU A 6 -23.79 -0.64 26.27
C GLU A 6 -23.93 -0.51 24.75
N TYR A 7 -24.15 -1.62 24.05
CA TYR A 7 -24.45 -1.60 22.62
C TYR A 7 -25.67 -0.75 22.30
N GLN A 8 -26.78 -0.95 23.02
CA GLN A 8 -28.00 -0.15 22.84
C GLN A 8 -27.77 1.34 23.15
N ALA A 9 -26.98 1.66 24.17
CA ALA A 9 -26.61 3.03 24.50
C ALA A 9 -25.79 3.69 23.37
N GLN A 10 -24.85 2.98 22.77
CA GLN A 10 -24.08 3.47 21.62
C GLN A 10 -24.97 3.65 20.38
N ALA A 11 -25.87 2.71 20.13
CA ALA A 11 -26.84 2.83 19.03
C ALA A 11 -27.73 4.08 19.19
N ALA A 12 -28.16 4.37 20.42
CA ALA A 12 -28.95 5.57 20.73
C ALA A 12 -28.19 6.89 20.52
N GLN A 13 -26.85 6.87 20.54
CA GLN A 13 -25.97 8.00 20.21
C GLN A 13 -25.79 8.18 18.69
N GLY A 14 -26.39 7.33 17.86
CA GLY A 14 -26.36 7.42 16.41
C GLY A 14 -25.20 6.66 15.76
N TYR A 15 -24.48 5.82 16.50
CA TYR A 15 -23.52 4.89 15.91
C TYR A 15 -24.25 3.77 15.18
N ASN A 16 -23.84 3.47 13.95
CA ASN A 16 -24.46 2.47 13.08
C ASN A 16 -23.55 1.30 12.73
N ARG A 17 -22.32 1.33 13.22
CA ARG A 17 -21.37 0.21 13.20
C ARG A 17 -20.69 0.15 14.57
N ILE A 18 -21.10 -0.82 15.37
CA ILE A 18 -20.64 -0.95 16.76
C ILE A 18 -19.77 -2.20 16.88
N PRO A 19 -18.47 -2.05 17.18
CA PRO A 19 -17.57 -3.20 17.24
C PRO A 19 -17.79 -4.04 18.51
N LEU A 20 -18.00 -5.33 18.33
CA LEU A 20 -17.86 -6.34 19.35
C LEU A 20 -16.46 -6.92 19.24
N VAL A 21 -15.75 -6.95 20.37
CA VAL A 21 -14.34 -7.35 20.41
C VAL A 21 -14.14 -8.49 21.40
N GLN A 22 -13.42 -9.52 20.97
CA GLN A 22 -12.96 -10.60 21.81
C GLN A 22 -11.42 -10.67 21.78
N GLU A 23 -10.81 -10.56 22.97
CA GLU A 23 -9.37 -10.73 23.14
C GLU A 23 -9.07 -12.20 23.47
N LEU A 24 -8.05 -12.76 22.80
CA LEU A 24 -7.55 -14.12 23.00
C LEU A 24 -6.02 -14.11 23.03
N LEU A 25 -5.41 -15.18 23.51
CA LEU A 25 -3.97 -15.43 23.34
C LEU A 25 -3.71 -15.99 21.92
N ALA A 26 -2.64 -15.51 21.30
CA ALA A 26 -2.17 -15.92 19.97
C ALA A 26 -0.85 -16.71 20.03
N ASP A 27 -0.57 -17.34 21.16
CA ASP A 27 0.72 -18.00 21.45
C ASP A 27 0.93 -19.33 20.72
N LEU A 28 -0.13 -19.93 20.20
CA LEU A 28 -0.11 -21.20 19.48
C LEU A 28 -0.21 -21.05 17.94
N ASP A 29 -0.39 -19.84 17.45
CA ASP A 29 -0.61 -19.56 16.04
C ASP A 29 0.39 -18.55 15.48
N THR A 30 0.80 -18.76 14.25
CA THR A 30 1.52 -17.75 13.47
C THR A 30 0.52 -16.88 12.71
N LEU A 31 0.93 -15.69 12.29
CA LEU A 31 0.11 -14.81 11.48
C LEU A 31 -0.46 -15.51 10.23
N LEU A 32 0.37 -16.32 9.55
CA LEU A 32 -0.05 -17.08 8.37
C LEU A 32 -1.00 -18.21 8.71
N SER A 33 -0.85 -18.90 9.85
CA SER A 33 -1.81 -19.93 10.25
C SER A 33 -3.17 -19.33 10.59
N ILE A 34 -3.20 -18.15 11.23
CA ILE A 34 -4.44 -17.40 11.47
C ILE A 34 -5.12 -17.01 10.15
N TYR A 35 -4.33 -16.48 9.18
CA TYR A 35 -4.86 -16.15 7.85
C TYR A 35 -5.46 -17.38 7.15
N LEU A 36 -4.75 -18.50 7.14
CA LEU A 36 -5.23 -19.74 6.54
C LEU A 36 -6.52 -20.27 7.17
N LYS A 37 -6.65 -20.13 8.49
CA LYS A 37 -7.84 -20.56 9.23
C LYS A 37 -9.05 -19.66 9.01
N LEU A 38 -8.85 -18.33 8.93
CA LEU A 38 -9.95 -17.36 8.97
C LEU A 38 -10.22 -16.67 7.64
N ALA A 39 -9.20 -16.51 6.79
CA ALA A 39 -9.22 -15.54 5.69
C ALA A 39 -8.74 -16.10 4.33
N ASN A 40 -8.52 -17.41 4.19
CA ASN A 40 -8.06 -18.00 2.94
C ASN A 40 -9.20 -18.15 1.92
N LYS A 41 -9.77 -17.03 1.51
CA LYS A 41 -10.91 -16.88 0.57
C LYS A 41 -10.80 -15.55 -0.16
N PRO A 42 -11.52 -15.36 -1.30
CA PRO A 42 -11.58 -14.08 -2.00
C PRO A 42 -12.09 -12.92 -1.13
N PHE A 43 -11.65 -11.73 -1.49
CA PHE A 43 -11.93 -10.46 -0.81
C PHE A 43 -11.45 -10.43 0.64
N THR A 44 -10.19 -10.84 0.82
CA THR A 44 -9.47 -10.83 2.09
C THR A 44 -8.14 -10.11 1.96
N TYR A 45 -7.53 -9.81 3.10
CA TYR A 45 -6.20 -9.20 3.13
C TYR A 45 -5.40 -9.64 4.34
N LEU A 46 -4.08 -9.53 4.20
CA LEU A 46 -3.11 -9.66 5.27
C LEU A 46 -2.15 -8.47 5.19
N LEU A 47 -2.08 -7.69 6.25
CA LEU A 47 -1.18 -6.53 6.36
C LEU A 47 -0.30 -6.74 7.60
N GLU A 48 1.00 -6.63 7.42
CA GLU A 48 1.95 -6.68 8.53
C GLU A 48 3.11 -5.72 8.32
N SER A 49 3.76 -5.36 9.42
CA SER A 49 5.05 -4.69 9.39
C SER A 49 6.10 -5.64 9.97
N VAL A 50 7.09 -6.01 9.18
CA VAL A 50 8.12 -7.00 9.59
C VAL A 50 9.38 -6.31 10.09
N VAL A 51 9.55 -5.02 9.79
CA VAL A 51 10.73 -4.22 10.14
C VAL A 51 10.31 -2.94 10.86
N GLY A 52 11.08 -2.50 11.85
CA GLY A 52 10.82 -1.23 12.56
C GLY A 52 10.53 -1.36 14.05
N GLY A 53 10.65 -2.57 14.61
CA GLY A 53 10.53 -2.82 16.05
C GLY A 53 9.18 -2.37 16.64
N GLU A 54 9.19 -1.84 17.87
CA GLU A 54 7.98 -1.42 18.58
C GLU A 54 7.22 -0.27 17.88
N ARG A 55 7.90 0.53 17.06
CA ARG A 55 7.32 1.73 16.45
C ARG A 55 6.42 1.40 15.24
N PHE A 56 6.75 0.36 14.44
CA PHE A 56 6.05 0.03 13.20
C PHE A 56 5.54 -1.41 13.13
N GLY A 57 6.16 -2.35 13.83
CA GLY A 57 5.90 -3.79 13.70
C GLY A 57 4.97 -4.39 14.75
N ARG A 58 4.27 -3.57 15.55
CA ARG A 58 3.49 -4.07 16.65
C ARG A 58 2.25 -4.84 16.22
N TYR A 59 1.49 -4.33 15.27
CA TYR A 59 0.21 -4.92 14.88
C TYR A 59 0.25 -5.49 13.48
N SER A 60 -0.42 -6.63 13.31
CA SER A 60 -0.73 -7.22 12.01
C SER A 60 -2.25 -7.36 11.87
N PHE A 61 -2.76 -7.17 10.67
CA PHE A 61 -4.19 -7.11 10.39
C PHE A 61 -4.58 -8.16 9.35
N ILE A 62 -5.59 -8.97 9.68
CA ILE A 62 -6.15 -9.98 8.80
C ILE A 62 -7.62 -9.63 8.58
N GLY A 63 -7.98 -9.23 7.38
CA GLY A 63 -9.37 -9.02 6.99
C GLY A 63 -10.03 -10.32 6.62
N LEU A 64 -11.16 -10.61 7.25
CA LEU A 64 -11.99 -11.75 6.89
C LEU A 64 -12.75 -11.47 5.58
N PRO A 65 -13.33 -12.47 4.93
CA PRO A 65 -14.00 -12.28 3.64
C PRO A 65 -15.02 -11.14 3.64
N CYS A 66 -14.75 -10.11 2.85
CA CYS A 66 -15.59 -8.93 2.73
C CYS A 66 -16.64 -9.13 1.65
N SER A 67 -17.91 -9.06 2.01
CA SER A 67 -19.03 -9.12 1.06
C SER A 67 -19.39 -7.75 0.47
N HIS A 68 -18.88 -6.66 1.06
CA HIS A 68 -19.19 -5.29 0.68
C HIS A 68 -17.91 -4.58 0.24
N TYR A 69 -17.85 -4.19 -1.02
CA TYR A 69 -16.68 -3.52 -1.60
C TYR A 69 -17.08 -2.63 -2.77
N LEU A 70 -16.22 -1.70 -3.14
CA LEU A 70 -16.40 -0.85 -4.32
C LEU A 70 -15.25 -1.04 -5.31
N LYS A 71 -15.60 -0.97 -6.61
CA LYS A 71 -14.65 -0.95 -7.73
C LYS A 71 -14.88 0.30 -8.55
N THR A 72 -13.79 0.90 -9.05
CA THR A 72 -13.88 2.02 -10.00
C THR A 72 -13.15 1.70 -11.29
N SER A 73 -13.70 2.19 -12.41
CA SER A 73 -13.08 2.19 -13.72
C SER A 73 -13.33 3.55 -14.36
N GLY A 74 -12.30 4.37 -14.44
CA GLY A 74 -12.40 5.77 -14.84
C GLY A 74 -13.31 6.56 -13.91
N LYS A 75 -14.46 6.98 -14.45
CA LYS A 75 -15.49 7.74 -13.70
C LYS A 75 -16.68 6.90 -13.25
N HIS A 76 -16.61 5.60 -13.44
CA HIS A 76 -17.68 4.69 -13.04
C HIS A 76 -17.32 3.99 -11.73
N VAL A 77 -18.25 3.97 -10.78
CA VAL A 77 -18.13 3.29 -9.48
C VAL A 77 -19.25 2.30 -9.35
N ASP A 78 -18.90 1.05 -9.07
CA ASP A 78 -19.83 -0.01 -8.69
C ASP A 78 -19.61 -0.37 -7.21
N VAL A 79 -20.68 -0.37 -6.43
CA VAL A 79 -20.69 -0.88 -5.06
C VAL A 79 -21.32 -2.26 -5.06
N TYR A 80 -20.56 -3.22 -4.57
CA TYR A 80 -20.97 -4.61 -4.48
C TYR A 80 -21.38 -4.98 -3.05
N GLN A 81 -22.45 -5.78 -2.93
CA GLN A 81 -22.80 -6.46 -1.70
C GLN A 81 -23.20 -7.90 -2.01
N ASN A 82 -22.55 -8.88 -1.37
CA ASN A 82 -22.76 -10.32 -1.62
C ASN A 82 -22.59 -10.73 -3.09
N GLY A 83 -21.69 -10.06 -3.83
CA GLY A 83 -21.41 -10.33 -5.25
C GLY A 83 -22.34 -9.63 -6.23
N GLU A 84 -23.39 -8.94 -5.76
CA GLU A 84 -24.32 -8.16 -6.59
C GLU A 84 -24.03 -6.66 -6.50
N ILE A 85 -24.24 -5.94 -7.60
CA ILE A 85 -24.14 -4.48 -7.63
C ILE A 85 -25.40 -3.90 -6.97
N VAL A 86 -25.20 -3.17 -5.88
CA VAL A 86 -26.29 -2.55 -5.10
C VAL A 86 -26.38 -1.05 -5.30
N GLU A 87 -25.30 -0.40 -5.75
CA GLU A 87 -25.27 1.04 -6.02
C GLU A 87 -24.25 1.32 -7.13
N GLN A 88 -24.56 2.29 -7.98
CA GLN A 88 -23.68 2.75 -9.04
C GLN A 88 -23.58 4.28 -9.03
N HIS A 89 -22.40 4.79 -9.36
CA HIS A 89 -22.17 6.22 -9.50
C HIS A 89 -21.38 6.51 -10.78
N ASN A 90 -21.77 7.58 -11.48
CA ASN A 90 -21.04 8.10 -12.63
C ASN A 90 -20.59 9.53 -12.34
N GLY A 91 -19.32 9.78 -12.39
CA GLY A 91 -18.69 11.06 -12.07
C GLY A 91 -17.35 10.88 -11.38
N ASN A 92 -16.85 11.93 -10.74
CA ASN A 92 -15.61 11.81 -9.98
C ASN A 92 -15.80 10.81 -8.82
N PRO A 93 -15.04 9.69 -8.78
CA PRO A 93 -15.21 8.66 -7.76
C PRO A 93 -14.81 9.12 -6.35
N LEU A 94 -13.91 10.09 -6.21
CA LEU A 94 -13.32 10.45 -4.92
C LEU A 94 -14.32 11.05 -3.94
N PRO A 95 -15.16 12.04 -4.32
CA PRO A 95 -16.23 12.51 -3.43
C PRO A 95 -17.26 11.43 -3.08
N PHE A 96 -17.53 10.52 -4.02
CA PHE A 96 -18.45 9.39 -3.77
C PHE A 96 -17.86 8.43 -2.72
N ILE A 97 -16.56 8.04 -2.85
CA ILE A 97 -15.88 7.17 -1.89
C ILE A 97 -15.86 7.81 -0.50
N GLU A 98 -15.61 9.11 -0.42
CA GLU A 98 -15.66 9.85 0.84
C GLU A 98 -17.06 9.84 1.46
N ALA A 99 -18.09 10.15 0.66
CA ALA A 99 -19.47 10.09 1.12
C ALA A 99 -19.88 8.66 1.53
N PHE A 100 -19.41 7.65 0.81
CA PHE A 100 -19.62 6.23 1.15
C PHE A 100 -19.00 5.88 2.51
N HIS A 101 -17.73 6.24 2.75
CA HIS A 101 -17.05 6.02 4.02
C HIS A 101 -17.79 6.71 5.18
N ASN A 102 -18.24 7.94 5.00
CA ASN A 102 -18.90 8.76 6.02
C ASN A 102 -20.30 8.24 6.42
N ARG A 103 -20.85 7.25 5.69
CA ARG A 103 -22.11 6.55 6.09
C ARG A 103 -21.91 5.71 7.35
N PHE A 104 -20.69 5.28 7.66
CA PHE A 104 -20.38 4.36 8.74
C PHE A 104 -19.85 5.13 9.95
N LYS A 105 -20.66 5.15 11.02
CA LYS A 105 -20.34 5.83 12.27
C LYS A 105 -20.07 4.80 13.36
N THR A 106 -18.86 4.83 13.91
CA THR A 106 -18.39 3.88 14.92
C THR A 106 -17.94 4.59 16.19
N PRO A 107 -18.18 4.03 17.39
CA PRO A 107 -17.59 4.55 18.61
C PRO A 107 -16.07 4.30 18.61
N GLU A 108 -15.31 5.25 19.18
CA GLU A 108 -13.88 5.09 19.42
C GLU A 108 -13.66 4.18 20.64
N ILE A 109 -12.76 3.21 20.51
CA ILE A 109 -12.34 2.32 21.62
C ILE A 109 -10.85 2.53 21.88
N PRO A 110 -10.47 3.35 22.87
CA PRO A 110 -9.07 3.76 23.09
C PRO A 110 -8.09 2.62 23.39
N SER A 111 -8.58 1.47 23.85
CA SER A 111 -7.76 0.29 24.17
C SER A 111 -7.39 -0.56 22.93
N LEU A 112 -7.98 -0.29 21.78
CA LEU A 112 -7.73 -1.02 20.55
C LEU A 112 -6.66 -0.35 19.69
N PRO A 113 -6.06 -1.10 18.76
CA PRO A 113 -5.20 -0.55 17.72
C PRO A 113 -5.92 0.54 16.89
N ARG A 114 -5.16 1.42 16.25
CA ARG A 114 -5.72 2.51 15.43
C ARG A 114 -6.62 2.04 14.30
N PHE A 115 -6.26 0.93 13.67
CA PHE A 115 -7.10 0.31 12.66
C PHE A 115 -7.88 -0.86 13.27
N THR A 116 -9.19 -0.73 13.29
CA THR A 116 -10.14 -1.75 13.76
C THR A 116 -11.21 -2.09 12.75
N GLY A 117 -11.14 -1.47 11.56
CA GLY A 117 -12.08 -1.61 10.46
C GLY A 117 -12.20 -0.31 9.67
N GLY A 118 -12.78 -0.39 8.48
CA GLY A 118 -12.90 0.73 7.54
C GLY A 118 -12.73 0.27 6.10
N LEU A 119 -12.25 1.16 5.23
CA LEU A 119 -11.93 0.82 3.84
C LEU A 119 -10.49 0.32 3.72
N VAL A 120 -10.30 -0.79 3.01
CA VAL A 120 -9.00 -1.45 2.83
C VAL A 120 -8.85 -1.86 1.37
N GLY A 121 -7.71 -1.52 0.77
CA GLY A 121 -7.44 -1.86 -0.61
C GLY A 121 -6.42 -0.94 -1.25
N TYR A 122 -6.69 -0.49 -2.47
CA TYR A 122 -5.76 0.36 -3.20
C TYR A 122 -6.44 1.44 -4.03
N PHE A 123 -5.67 2.51 -4.26
CA PHE A 123 -5.89 3.54 -5.27
C PHE A 123 -4.77 3.38 -6.31
N GLY A 124 -5.11 2.96 -7.53
CA GLY A 124 -4.16 2.83 -8.63
C GLY A 124 -3.62 4.17 -9.09
N TYR A 125 -2.51 4.15 -9.86
CA TYR A 125 -1.86 5.36 -10.34
C TYR A 125 -2.82 6.25 -11.16
N GLU A 126 -3.70 5.66 -11.95
CA GLU A 126 -4.69 6.37 -12.77
C GLU A 126 -5.72 7.17 -11.97
N THR A 127 -5.77 7.02 -10.65
CA THR A 127 -6.53 7.92 -9.75
C THR A 127 -6.16 9.40 -9.94
N ILE A 128 -4.95 9.69 -10.44
CA ILE A 128 -4.47 11.04 -10.76
C ILE A 128 -5.42 11.83 -11.67
N TYR A 129 -6.12 11.15 -12.58
CA TYR A 129 -7.06 11.81 -13.50
C TYR A 129 -8.34 12.31 -12.82
N ASN A 130 -8.57 11.92 -11.59
CA ASN A 130 -9.72 12.32 -10.79
C ASN A 130 -9.43 13.48 -9.83
N PHE A 131 -8.16 13.88 -9.69
CA PHE A 131 -7.79 15.07 -8.92
C PHE A 131 -7.92 16.33 -9.79
N GLU A 132 -8.71 17.31 -9.33
CA GLU A 132 -9.03 18.53 -10.11
C GLU A 132 -7.80 19.28 -10.57
N HIS A 133 -6.76 19.40 -9.74
CA HIS A 133 -5.54 20.14 -10.07
C HIS A 133 -4.66 19.46 -11.14
N PHE A 134 -4.90 18.18 -11.45
CA PHE A 134 -4.23 17.46 -12.53
C PHE A 134 -5.11 17.32 -13.78
N ALA A 135 -6.43 17.21 -13.62
CA ALA A 135 -7.38 16.87 -14.67
C ALA A 135 -7.33 17.83 -15.88
N HIS A 136 -6.94 19.08 -15.71
CA HIS A 136 -6.81 20.06 -16.79
C HIS A 136 -5.49 19.95 -17.59
N ARG A 137 -4.46 19.33 -17.03
CA ARG A 137 -3.12 19.25 -17.60
C ARG A 137 -2.79 17.87 -18.15
N LEU A 138 -3.18 16.82 -17.46
CA LEU A 138 -2.95 15.45 -17.89
C LEU A 138 -4.01 15.06 -18.93
N LYS A 139 -3.55 14.90 -20.17
CA LYS A 139 -4.40 14.36 -21.23
C LYS A 139 -4.44 12.84 -21.05
N HIS A 140 -5.62 12.31 -20.79
CA HIS A 140 -5.82 10.87 -20.79
C HIS A 140 -5.58 10.33 -22.18
N THR A 141 -4.44 9.69 -22.40
CA THR A 141 -4.16 8.96 -23.64
C THR A 141 -4.72 7.55 -23.55
N ALA A 142 -5.23 7.03 -24.67
CA ALA A 142 -5.72 5.65 -24.70
C ALA A 142 -4.53 4.67 -24.72
N LYS A 143 -3.94 4.42 -23.55
CA LYS A 143 -2.84 3.46 -23.39
C LYS A 143 -3.33 2.03 -23.25
N ALA A 144 -2.48 1.10 -23.64
CA ALA A 144 -2.70 -0.31 -23.37
C ALA A 144 -2.84 -0.56 -21.86
N ASP A 145 -3.78 -1.43 -21.51
CA ASP A 145 -4.04 -1.85 -20.12
C ASP A 145 -3.98 -3.39 -20.02
N PRO A 146 -2.78 -3.98 -20.02
CA PRO A 146 -2.64 -5.43 -19.98
C PRO A 146 -3.04 -6.03 -18.63
N LEU A 147 -3.08 -5.24 -17.56
CA LEU A 147 -3.55 -5.70 -16.25
C LEU A 147 -5.08 -5.82 -16.22
N GLY A 148 -5.79 -4.84 -16.78
CA GLY A 148 -7.25 -4.78 -16.73
C GLY A 148 -7.79 -4.88 -15.30
N THR A 149 -7.10 -4.27 -14.34
CA THR A 149 -7.55 -4.16 -12.94
C THR A 149 -8.36 -2.88 -12.76
N PRO A 150 -9.30 -2.84 -11.78
CA PRO A 150 -9.95 -1.58 -11.42
C PRO A 150 -8.94 -0.48 -11.08
N ASP A 151 -9.28 0.79 -11.36
CA ASP A 151 -8.43 1.92 -10.97
C ASP A 151 -8.39 2.08 -9.45
N ILE A 152 -9.50 1.78 -8.76
CA ILE A 152 -9.60 1.75 -7.30
C ILE A 152 -10.41 0.51 -6.91
N LEU A 153 -9.94 -0.22 -5.89
CA LEU A 153 -10.72 -1.29 -5.26
C LEU A 153 -10.55 -1.20 -3.75
N LEU A 154 -11.67 -0.98 -3.05
CA LEU A 154 -11.71 -0.84 -1.60
C LEU A 154 -12.76 -1.77 -1.01
N MET A 155 -12.34 -2.61 -0.07
CA MET A 155 -13.18 -3.50 0.71
C MET A 155 -13.64 -2.80 1.99
N LEU A 156 -14.92 -2.93 2.35
CA LEU A 156 -15.43 -2.47 3.64
C LEU A 156 -15.18 -3.56 4.69
N SER A 157 -14.10 -3.41 5.43
CA SER A 157 -13.66 -4.36 6.45
C SER A 157 -14.45 -4.14 7.75
N GLN A 158 -15.38 -5.05 8.03
CA GLN A 158 -16.22 -5.07 9.24
C GLN A 158 -15.98 -6.31 10.11
N GLU A 159 -15.20 -7.27 9.62
CA GLU A 159 -14.75 -8.46 10.33
C GLU A 159 -13.24 -8.60 10.15
N LEU A 160 -12.49 -8.60 11.23
CA LEU A 160 -11.03 -8.74 11.13
C LEU A 160 -10.43 -9.33 12.42
N ALA A 161 -9.25 -9.89 12.26
CA ALA A 161 -8.39 -10.29 13.35
C ALA A 161 -7.16 -9.38 13.40
N VAL A 162 -6.89 -8.80 14.56
CA VAL A 162 -5.70 -7.96 14.80
C VAL A 162 -4.76 -8.69 15.74
N VAL A 163 -3.55 -8.95 15.29
CA VAL A 163 -2.51 -9.61 16.09
C VAL A 163 -1.59 -8.55 16.66
N ASP A 164 -1.50 -8.49 17.99
CA ASP A 164 -0.50 -7.70 18.71
C ASP A 164 0.76 -8.57 18.89
N ASN A 165 1.72 -8.37 18.01
CA ASN A 165 2.96 -9.15 17.98
C ASN A 165 3.82 -8.93 19.24
N LEU A 166 3.65 -7.80 19.96
CA LEU A 166 4.39 -7.50 21.17
C LEU A 166 3.80 -8.21 22.39
N SER A 167 2.46 -8.23 22.52
CA SER A 167 1.78 -8.82 23.67
C SER A 167 1.37 -10.28 23.46
N GLY A 168 1.51 -10.83 22.23
CA GLY A 168 1.06 -12.18 21.91
C GLY A 168 -0.47 -12.35 22.00
N LYS A 169 -1.21 -11.29 21.73
CA LYS A 169 -2.67 -11.27 21.76
C LYS A 169 -3.27 -11.16 20.36
N ILE A 170 -4.49 -11.68 20.23
CA ILE A 170 -5.32 -11.49 19.05
C ILE A 170 -6.65 -10.87 19.45
N TYR A 171 -7.05 -9.83 18.74
CA TYR A 171 -8.35 -9.19 18.87
C TYR A 171 -9.20 -9.63 17.68
N LEU A 172 -10.28 -10.36 17.94
CA LEU A 172 -11.33 -10.65 16.96
C LEU A 172 -12.36 -9.55 17.02
N ILE A 173 -12.64 -8.91 15.89
CA ILE A 173 -13.51 -7.74 15.80
C ILE A 173 -14.61 -8.02 14.78
N VAL A 174 -15.86 -7.86 15.20
CA VAL A 174 -17.04 -7.93 14.33
C VAL A 174 -17.92 -6.71 14.60
N TYR A 175 -18.29 -6.00 13.54
CA TYR A 175 -19.16 -4.84 13.64
C TYR A 175 -20.63 -5.25 13.58
N ALA A 176 -21.36 -4.92 14.63
CA ALA A 176 -22.82 -5.09 14.70
C ALA A 176 -23.52 -3.89 14.05
N ASP A 177 -24.63 -4.15 13.36
CA ASP A 177 -25.49 -3.15 12.73
C ASP A 177 -26.76 -2.95 13.55
N PRO A 178 -26.95 -1.80 14.25
CA PRO A 178 -28.14 -1.54 15.06
C PRO A 178 -29.45 -1.39 14.27
N SER A 179 -29.37 -1.24 12.95
CA SER A 179 -30.58 -1.22 12.11
C SER A 179 -31.25 -2.60 12.02
N GLN A 180 -30.50 -3.65 12.35
CA GLN A 180 -30.99 -5.02 12.39
C GLN A 180 -31.44 -5.37 13.82
N ALA A 181 -32.67 -5.89 13.97
CA ALA A 181 -33.26 -6.18 15.28
C ALA A 181 -32.41 -7.14 16.15
N ASP A 182 -31.69 -8.07 15.50
CA ASP A 182 -30.82 -9.08 16.10
C ASP A 182 -29.31 -8.78 15.90
N GLY A 183 -28.97 -7.53 15.56
CA GLY A 183 -27.60 -7.15 15.16
C GLY A 183 -26.55 -7.48 16.22
N TYR A 184 -26.84 -7.31 17.50
CA TYR A 184 -25.94 -7.66 18.60
C TYR A 184 -25.73 -9.17 18.70
N GLU A 185 -26.80 -9.93 18.70
CA GLU A 185 -26.79 -11.39 18.82
C GLU A 185 -26.02 -12.03 17.66
N ARG A 186 -26.30 -11.61 16.45
CA ARG A 186 -25.60 -12.08 15.24
C ARG A 186 -24.10 -11.80 15.28
N ALA A 187 -23.71 -10.59 15.68
CA ALA A 187 -22.29 -10.26 15.80
C ALA A 187 -21.60 -11.08 16.90
N ARG A 188 -22.30 -11.35 18.02
CA ARG A 188 -21.79 -12.22 19.08
C ARG A 188 -21.63 -13.66 18.60
N GLU A 189 -22.63 -14.23 17.95
CA GLU A 189 -22.57 -15.58 17.36
C GLU A 189 -21.43 -15.66 16.35
N ARG A 190 -21.29 -14.64 15.51
CA ARG A 190 -20.21 -14.58 14.52
C ARG A 190 -18.82 -14.60 15.16
N LEU A 191 -18.62 -13.87 16.28
CA LEU A 191 -17.36 -13.92 17.06
C LEU A 191 -17.07 -15.33 17.58
N GLU A 192 -18.09 -16.06 18.08
CA GLU A 192 -17.92 -17.43 18.53
C GLU A 192 -17.57 -18.38 17.38
N ASP A 193 -18.16 -18.18 16.19
CA ASP A 193 -17.80 -18.94 14.99
C ASP A 193 -16.34 -18.70 14.59
N ILE A 194 -15.90 -17.45 14.55
CA ILE A 194 -14.51 -17.09 14.24
C ILE A 194 -13.56 -17.69 15.28
N ARG A 195 -13.89 -17.61 16.56
CA ARG A 195 -13.12 -18.24 17.64
C ARG A 195 -13.02 -19.75 17.47
N THR A 196 -14.10 -20.39 17.07
CA THR A 196 -14.16 -21.83 16.83
C THR A 196 -13.30 -22.22 15.64
N GLN A 197 -13.40 -21.47 14.53
CA GLN A 197 -12.57 -21.67 13.33
C GLN A 197 -11.07 -21.51 13.64
N LEU A 198 -10.70 -20.53 14.48
CA LEU A 198 -9.31 -20.30 14.88
C LEU A 198 -8.71 -21.52 15.60
N ARG A 199 -9.53 -22.29 16.32
CA ARG A 199 -9.09 -23.51 17.06
C ARG A 199 -9.03 -24.76 16.19
N GLN A 200 -9.56 -24.73 14.99
CA GLN A 200 -9.52 -25.85 14.07
C GLN A 200 -8.15 -25.98 13.40
N SER A 201 -7.80 -27.19 13.01
CA SER A 201 -6.67 -27.40 12.10
C SER A 201 -7.01 -26.88 10.71
N CYS A 202 -6.03 -26.33 10.01
CA CYS A 202 -6.18 -25.93 8.60
C CYS A 202 -5.24 -26.74 7.71
N ALA A 203 -5.64 -26.95 6.47
CA ALA A 203 -4.74 -27.47 5.44
C ALA A 203 -3.68 -26.40 5.11
N ILE A 204 -2.43 -26.78 5.19
CA ILE A 204 -1.31 -25.92 4.79
C ILE A 204 -1.04 -26.19 3.31
N PRO A 205 -1.21 -25.17 2.43
CA PRO A 205 -0.86 -25.35 1.02
C PRO A 205 0.63 -25.63 0.87
N LEU A 206 0.97 -26.78 0.29
CA LEU A 206 2.36 -27.12 0.00
C LEU A 206 2.81 -26.42 -1.27
N SER A 207 4.00 -25.85 -1.25
CA SER A 207 4.69 -25.27 -2.40
C SER A 207 5.77 -26.25 -2.87
N LEU A 208 5.36 -27.20 -3.72
CA LEU A 208 6.25 -28.25 -4.25
C LEU A 208 7.01 -27.78 -5.51
N GLY A 209 6.74 -26.57 -5.96
CA GLY A 209 7.34 -25.99 -7.14
C GLY A 209 6.61 -26.30 -8.44
N SER A 210 6.93 -25.54 -9.44
CA SER A 210 6.39 -25.60 -10.79
C SER A 210 7.50 -25.44 -11.84
N LYS A 211 7.12 -25.25 -13.10
CA LYS A 211 8.08 -24.94 -14.16
C LYS A 211 8.68 -23.57 -13.92
N GLN A 212 9.99 -23.50 -13.92
CA GLN A 212 10.72 -22.23 -13.86
C GLN A 212 10.49 -21.41 -15.13
N THR A 213 10.19 -20.15 -14.95
CA THR A 213 9.96 -19.18 -16.03
C THR A 213 10.85 -17.95 -15.81
N GLN A 214 11.04 -17.17 -16.86
CA GLN A 214 11.82 -15.94 -16.81
C GLN A 214 10.91 -14.73 -16.98
N ALA A 215 11.23 -13.67 -16.26
CA ALA A 215 10.55 -12.40 -16.44
C ALA A 215 11.00 -11.70 -17.72
N VAL A 216 10.04 -11.18 -18.47
CA VAL A 216 10.26 -10.47 -19.74
C VAL A 216 9.75 -9.04 -19.59
N SER A 217 10.54 -8.07 -20.05
CA SER A 217 10.13 -6.67 -20.07
C SER A 217 9.11 -6.42 -21.18
N GLU A 218 8.01 -5.73 -20.84
CA GLU A 218 7.02 -5.27 -21.81
C GLU A 218 7.49 -4.02 -22.56
N PHE A 219 8.37 -3.23 -21.96
CA PHE A 219 8.93 -2.01 -22.59
C PHE A 219 10.07 -2.35 -23.54
N GLY A 220 10.94 -3.26 -23.13
CA GLY A 220 12.20 -3.60 -23.82
C GLY A 220 13.35 -2.66 -23.47
N GLU A 221 14.57 -3.16 -23.57
CA GLU A 221 15.78 -2.43 -23.14
C GLU A 221 16.04 -1.19 -23.99
N GLU A 222 16.15 -1.35 -25.31
CA GLU A 222 16.47 -0.22 -26.20
C GLU A 222 15.38 0.87 -26.23
N PRO A 223 14.07 0.56 -26.26
CA PRO A 223 13.04 1.57 -26.12
C PRO A 223 13.08 2.29 -24.78
N PHE A 224 13.40 1.60 -23.67
CA PHE A 224 13.55 2.25 -22.36
C PHE A 224 14.76 3.20 -22.32
N LYS A 225 15.90 2.79 -22.89
CA LYS A 225 17.07 3.67 -23.03
C LYS A 225 16.79 4.90 -23.87
N ALA A 226 16.02 4.75 -24.95
CA ALA A 226 15.56 5.87 -25.78
C ALA A 226 14.63 6.81 -24.98
N CYS A 227 13.75 6.24 -24.16
CA CYS A 227 12.91 6.99 -23.23
C CYS A 227 13.75 7.83 -22.23
N VAL A 228 14.79 7.25 -21.65
CA VAL A 228 15.73 7.97 -20.75
C VAL A 228 16.38 9.16 -21.47
N ASN A 229 16.87 8.98 -22.70
CA ASN A 229 17.47 10.06 -23.49
C ASN A 229 16.45 11.17 -23.77
N LYS A 230 15.23 10.83 -24.15
CA LYS A 230 14.14 11.81 -24.37
C LYS A 230 13.82 12.62 -23.11
N ILE A 231 13.81 11.98 -21.94
CA ILE A 231 13.62 12.65 -20.67
C ILE A 231 14.78 13.62 -20.40
N LYS A 232 16.03 13.24 -20.66
CA LYS A 232 17.20 14.12 -20.54
C LYS A 232 17.06 15.35 -21.44
N ASP A 233 16.52 15.22 -22.66
CA ASP A 233 16.26 16.38 -23.52
C ASP A 233 15.27 17.36 -22.87
N TYR A 234 14.20 16.89 -22.19
CA TYR A 234 13.28 17.71 -21.43
C TYR A 234 13.98 18.39 -20.25
N ILE A 235 14.87 17.69 -19.55
CA ILE A 235 15.62 18.25 -18.44
C ILE A 235 16.57 19.36 -18.92
N PHE A 236 17.31 19.15 -20.02
CA PHE A 236 18.18 20.16 -20.60
C PHE A 236 17.42 21.36 -21.17
N ALA A 237 16.18 21.16 -21.64
CA ALA A 237 15.29 22.23 -22.04
C ALA A 237 14.73 23.06 -20.84
N GLY A 238 14.94 22.60 -19.60
CA GLY A 238 14.47 23.27 -18.39
C GLY A 238 13.03 22.93 -17.99
N ASP A 239 12.42 21.92 -18.58
CA ASP A 239 11.05 21.50 -18.29
C ASP A 239 10.91 20.86 -16.90
N CYS A 240 11.93 20.12 -16.46
CA CYS A 240 11.93 19.40 -15.19
C CYS A 240 13.37 19.17 -14.68
N MET A 241 13.49 18.80 -13.42
CA MET A 241 14.78 18.43 -12.80
C MET A 241 14.95 16.90 -12.73
N GLN A 242 13.85 16.17 -12.54
CA GLN A 242 13.82 14.71 -12.45
C GLN A 242 12.51 14.19 -12.98
N VAL A 243 12.57 13.05 -13.66
CA VAL A 243 11.40 12.23 -14.05
C VAL A 243 11.68 10.77 -13.73
N VAL A 244 10.67 10.05 -13.24
CA VAL A 244 10.78 8.63 -12.89
C VAL A 244 9.99 7.78 -13.89
N PRO A 245 10.55 7.42 -15.06
CA PRO A 245 9.96 6.44 -15.95
C PRO A 245 10.03 5.05 -15.33
N SER A 246 9.10 4.19 -15.74
CA SER A 246 9.06 2.81 -15.27
C SER A 246 8.88 1.81 -16.39
N GLN A 247 9.25 0.58 -16.12
CA GLN A 247 8.98 -0.55 -16.98
C GLN A 247 8.29 -1.67 -16.21
N ARG A 248 7.43 -2.42 -16.89
CA ARG A 248 6.78 -3.62 -16.36
C ARG A 248 7.43 -4.86 -16.92
N MET A 249 7.60 -5.83 -16.05
CA MET A 249 8.00 -7.18 -16.39
C MET A 249 6.87 -8.14 -16.09
N SER A 250 6.72 -9.17 -16.91
CA SER A 250 5.75 -10.25 -16.73
C SER A 250 6.43 -11.61 -16.80
N MET A 251 5.90 -12.58 -16.05
CA MET A 251 6.32 -13.98 -16.10
C MET A 251 5.13 -14.88 -15.83
N GLU A 252 5.12 -16.08 -16.44
CA GLU A 252 4.13 -17.10 -16.10
C GLU A 252 4.28 -17.52 -14.63
N PHE A 253 3.17 -17.54 -13.90
CA PHE A 253 3.14 -17.91 -12.48
C PHE A 253 1.82 -18.60 -12.16
N THR A 254 1.86 -19.91 -12.02
CA THR A 254 0.70 -20.78 -11.77
C THR A 254 0.62 -21.27 -10.33
N ASP A 255 1.62 -20.92 -9.51
CA ASP A 255 1.68 -21.29 -8.10
C ASP A 255 0.73 -20.47 -7.23
N ASN A 256 0.56 -20.90 -5.98
CA ASN A 256 -0.28 -20.20 -5.02
C ASN A 256 0.27 -18.79 -4.70
N PRO A 257 -0.51 -17.72 -4.88
CA PRO A 257 -0.06 -16.34 -4.56
C PRO A 257 0.38 -16.15 -3.10
N LEU A 258 -0.19 -16.89 -2.15
CA LEU A 258 0.25 -16.84 -0.75
C LEU A 258 1.66 -17.43 -0.57
N ALA A 259 2.09 -18.38 -1.42
CA ALA A 259 3.47 -18.86 -1.43
C ALA A 259 4.44 -17.76 -1.86
N LEU A 260 4.05 -16.92 -2.85
CA LEU A 260 4.83 -15.74 -3.21
C LEU A 260 4.98 -14.76 -2.03
N TYR A 261 3.90 -14.53 -1.28
CA TYR A 261 3.97 -13.70 -0.07
C TYR A 261 4.95 -14.27 0.95
N ARG A 262 4.91 -15.59 1.22
CA ARG A 262 5.85 -16.29 2.12
C ARG A 262 7.31 -16.07 1.68
N ALA A 263 7.60 -16.28 0.41
CA ALA A 263 8.95 -16.09 -0.16
C ALA A 263 9.40 -14.63 -0.06
N LEU A 264 8.55 -13.68 -0.45
CA LEU A 264 8.86 -12.25 -0.44
C LEU A 264 9.09 -11.72 0.99
N ARG A 265 8.29 -12.17 1.95
CA ARG A 265 8.42 -11.86 3.37
C ARG A 265 9.79 -12.27 3.94
N THR A 266 10.31 -13.38 3.46
CA THR A 266 11.62 -13.90 3.87
C THR A 266 12.77 -13.17 3.18
N LEU A 267 12.63 -12.91 1.87
CA LEU A 267 13.68 -12.29 1.07
C LEU A 267 13.84 -10.80 1.32
N ASN A 268 12.72 -10.09 1.46
CA ASN A 268 12.68 -8.64 1.52
C ASN A 268 11.67 -8.14 2.55
N PRO A 269 11.89 -8.41 3.85
CA PRO A 269 11.02 -7.88 4.89
C PRO A 269 11.01 -6.36 4.87
N SER A 270 9.82 -5.76 4.97
CA SER A 270 9.61 -4.31 4.82
C SER A 270 8.59 -3.80 5.83
N PRO A 271 8.54 -2.47 6.09
CA PRO A 271 7.55 -1.86 6.98
C PRO A 271 6.11 -2.09 6.53
N TYR A 272 5.88 -2.24 5.24
CA TYR A 272 4.55 -2.50 4.66
C TYR A 272 4.58 -3.78 3.84
N MET A 273 4.29 -4.89 4.49
CA MET A 273 4.04 -6.17 3.83
C MET A 273 2.54 -6.33 3.65
N PHE A 274 2.10 -6.65 2.45
CA PHE A 274 0.69 -6.83 2.16
C PHE A 274 0.42 -7.96 1.17
N TYR A 275 -0.68 -8.63 1.42
CA TYR A 275 -1.30 -9.61 0.55
C TYR A 275 -2.79 -9.29 0.44
N TYR A 276 -3.28 -9.15 -0.78
CA TYR A 276 -4.70 -9.00 -1.06
C TYR A 276 -5.15 -10.09 -2.01
N ASP A 277 -6.25 -10.74 -1.67
CA ASP A 277 -6.99 -11.62 -2.56
C ASP A 277 -8.28 -10.92 -2.98
N PHE A 278 -8.35 -10.47 -4.23
CA PHE A 278 -9.53 -9.83 -4.81
C PHE A 278 -10.37 -10.76 -5.68
N GLY A 279 -10.12 -12.07 -5.60
CA GLY A 279 -10.78 -13.10 -6.39
C GLY A 279 -10.17 -13.25 -7.78
N ASP A 280 -10.35 -12.26 -8.64
CA ASP A 280 -9.86 -12.27 -10.03
C ASP A 280 -8.34 -12.07 -10.12
N PHE A 281 -7.75 -11.42 -9.15
CA PHE A 281 -6.32 -11.13 -9.07
C PHE A 281 -5.85 -10.96 -7.63
N HIS A 282 -4.54 -11.07 -7.46
CA HIS A 282 -3.90 -10.89 -6.15
C HIS A 282 -2.86 -9.77 -6.23
N ILE A 283 -2.66 -9.09 -5.09
CA ILE A 283 -1.57 -8.14 -4.91
C ILE A 283 -0.68 -8.65 -3.78
N VAL A 284 0.60 -8.78 -4.06
CA VAL A 284 1.62 -9.22 -3.10
C VAL A 284 2.73 -8.20 -3.08
N GLY A 285 2.93 -7.52 -1.97
CA GLY A 285 3.89 -6.43 -1.91
C GLY A 285 4.72 -6.36 -0.63
N SER A 286 5.87 -5.72 -0.78
CA SER A 286 6.87 -5.46 0.27
C SER A 286 7.38 -4.03 0.11
N SER A 287 6.50 -3.05 0.42
CA SER A 287 6.82 -1.64 0.24
C SER A 287 7.64 -1.09 1.40
N PRO A 288 8.76 -0.42 1.12
CA PRO A 288 9.55 0.23 2.16
C PRO A 288 9.01 1.62 2.53
N GLU A 289 8.09 2.19 1.73
CA GLU A 289 7.82 3.62 1.73
C GLU A 289 6.34 3.92 1.95
N ILE A 290 6.09 4.79 2.93
CA ILE A 290 4.78 5.39 3.17
C ILE A 290 4.48 6.44 2.10
N LEU A 291 3.25 6.43 1.58
CA LEU A 291 2.75 7.56 0.81
C LEU A 291 2.33 8.69 1.75
N VAL A 292 1.42 8.38 2.66
CA VAL A 292 0.92 9.33 3.66
C VAL A 292 0.27 8.58 4.82
N ARG A 293 0.42 9.14 6.02
CA ARG A 293 -0.32 8.72 7.21
C ARG A 293 -1.05 9.90 7.80
N ARG A 294 -2.31 9.68 8.18
CA ARG A 294 -3.10 10.58 9.01
C ARG A 294 -3.34 9.93 10.37
N GLU A 295 -3.03 10.66 11.41
CA GLU A 295 -3.33 10.30 12.79
C GLU A 295 -4.12 11.44 13.42
N ARG A 296 -5.43 11.30 13.48
CA ARG A 296 -6.36 12.39 13.90
C ARG A 296 -6.18 13.64 13.04
N ASP A 297 -5.59 14.70 13.61
CA ASP A 297 -5.33 15.98 12.94
C ASP A 297 -3.90 16.13 12.40
N ASP A 298 -3.06 15.12 12.59
CA ASP A 298 -1.68 15.15 12.14
C ASP A 298 -1.52 14.34 10.84
N VAL A 299 -0.77 14.88 9.90
CA VAL A 299 -0.42 14.23 8.63
C VAL A 299 1.10 14.07 8.55
N ILE A 300 1.54 12.90 8.09
CA ILE A 300 2.95 12.54 8.03
C ILE A 300 3.25 11.98 6.63
N VAL A 301 4.30 12.50 6.01
CA VAL A 301 4.97 11.88 4.86
C VAL A 301 6.42 11.62 5.23
N ARG A 302 7.00 10.57 4.64
CA ARG A 302 8.32 10.10 5.05
C ARG A 302 9.21 9.85 3.85
N PRO A 303 9.86 10.89 3.31
CA PRO A 303 10.81 10.75 2.22
C PRO A 303 11.93 9.78 2.58
N ILE A 304 12.21 8.85 1.67
CA ILE A 304 13.32 7.89 1.75
C ILE A 304 14.12 8.01 0.47
N ALA A 305 15.43 8.26 0.61
CA ALA A 305 16.37 8.30 -0.52
C ALA A 305 17.75 7.79 -0.10
N GLY A 306 18.59 7.59 -1.07
CA GLY A 306 19.92 7.06 -0.83
C GLY A 306 19.93 5.60 -0.36
N THR A 307 20.86 4.82 -0.85
CA THR A 307 20.94 3.40 -0.47
C THR A 307 22.39 2.96 -0.37
N ARG A 308 22.72 2.28 0.73
CA ARG A 308 23.94 1.47 0.85
C ARG A 308 23.60 0.08 1.37
N LEU A 309 24.40 -0.88 1.00
CA LEU A 309 24.30 -2.23 1.55
C LEU A 309 24.68 -2.22 3.04
N ARG A 310 24.13 -3.16 3.80
CA ARG A 310 24.57 -3.44 5.17
C ARG A 310 26.00 -3.97 5.13
N GLY A 311 26.81 -3.51 6.06
CA GLY A 311 28.16 -4.05 6.29
C GLY A 311 28.12 -5.45 6.87
N LYS A 312 29.12 -6.27 6.56
CA LYS A 312 29.29 -7.61 7.16
C LYS A 312 29.75 -7.54 8.61
N THR A 313 30.32 -6.42 9.00
CA THR A 313 30.78 -6.13 10.37
C THR A 313 30.21 -4.78 10.81
N PRO A 314 30.14 -4.52 12.15
CA PRO A 314 29.72 -3.21 12.66
C PRO A 314 30.57 -2.04 12.14
N ALA A 315 31.86 -2.27 11.91
CA ALA A 315 32.79 -1.26 11.37
C ALA A 315 32.49 -0.94 9.90
N GLU A 316 32.23 -1.95 9.07
CA GLU A 316 31.81 -1.76 7.67
C GLU A 316 30.44 -1.08 7.60
N ASP A 317 29.51 -1.44 8.49
CA ASP A 317 28.19 -0.85 8.57
C ASP A 317 28.26 0.67 8.89
N LEU A 318 29.15 1.03 9.80
CA LEU A 318 29.41 2.44 10.14
C LEU A 318 30.10 3.19 8.99
N ALA A 319 31.04 2.55 8.29
CA ALA A 319 31.70 3.14 7.12
C ALA A 319 30.70 3.41 6.00
N ASN A 320 29.81 2.46 5.71
CA ASN A 320 28.75 2.62 4.70
C ASN A 320 27.75 3.72 5.08
N GLU A 321 27.44 3.89 6.36
CA GLU A 321 26.61 4.99 6.87
C GLU A 321 27.30 6.35 6.65
N GLN A 322 28.58 6.45 6.96
CA GLN A 322 29.35 7.66 6.74
C GLN A 322 29.50 8.00 5.24
N ASP A 323 29.76 6.98 4.42
CA ASP A 323 29.80 7.14 2.96
C ASP A 323 28.48 7.65 2.41
N LEU A 324 27.35 7.09 2.84
CA LEU A 324 26.02 7.53 2.42
C LEU A 324 25.74 8.99 2.82
N LEU A 325 26.05 9.37 4.05
CA LEU A 325 25.85 10.74 4.55
C LEU A 325 26.83 11.77 3.98
N SER A 326 27.93 11.34 3.35
CA SER A 326 28.89 12.22 2.68
C SER A 326 28.69 12.31 1.17
N ASP A 327 27.80 11.49 0.60
CA ASP A 327 27.50 11.50 -0.83
C ASP A 327 26.62 12.71 -1.20
N ALA A 328 27.26 13.71 -1.87
CA ALA A 328 26.61 14.95 -2.22
C ALA A 328 25.38 14.76 -3.15
N LYS A 329 25.38 13.74 -4.01
CA LYS A 329 24.29 13.42 -4.92
C LYS A 329 23.07 12.89 -4.14
N GLU A 330 23.31 11.90 -3.26
CA GLU A 330 22.25 11.30 -2.43
C GLU A 330 21.63 12.34 -1.47
N ILE A 331 22.46 13.21 -0.89
CA ILE A 331 21.98 14.31 -0.04
C ILE A 331 21.15 15.31 -0.84
N ALA A 332 21.57 15.70 -2.05
CA ALA A 332 20.82 16.63 -2.89
C ALA A 332 19.46 16.07 -3.32
N GLU A 333 19.41 14.77 -3.68
CA GLU A 333 18.16 14.08 -3.98
C GLU A 333 17.26 14.04 -2.75
N HIS A 334 17.80 13.71 -1.59
CA HIS A 334 17.00 13.65 -0.36
C HIS A 334 16.44 15.03 0.05
N VAL A 335 17.21 16.11 -0.09
CA VAL A 335 16.73 17.48 0.14
C VAL A 335 15.57 17.80 -0.80
N MET A 336 15.66 17.45 -2.08
CA MET A 336 14.59 17.65 -3.06
C MET A 336 13.31 16.92 -2.63
N LEU A 337 13.42 15.67 -2.14
CA LEU A 337 12.27 14.89 -1.66
C LEU A 337 11.67 15.48 -0.37
N ILE A 338 12.50 15.99 0.55
CA ILE A 338 12.01 16.72 1.73
C ILE A 338 11.20 17.94 1.31
N ASP A 339 11.71 18.74 0.38
CA ASP A 339 11.02 19.95 -0.09
C ASP A 339 9.71 19.62 -0.81
N LEU A 340 9.69 18.54 -1.59
CA LEU A 340 8.46 18.04 -2.21
C LEU A 340 7.45 17.60 -1.14
N GLY A 341 7.87 16.85 -0.14
CA GLY A 341 7.01 16.46 0.99
C GLY A 341 6.49 17.67 1.79
N ARG A 342 7.34 18.68 2.02
CA ARG A 342 6.92 19.94 2.66
C ARG A 342 5.88 20.69 1.83
N ASN A 343 6.02 20.71 0.51
CA ASN A 343 5.04 21.32 -0.38
C ASN A 343 3.70 20.55 -0.35
N ASP A 344 3.74 19.23 -0.43
CA ASP A 344 2.55 18.38 -0.40
C ASP A 344 1.78 18.53 0.93
N VAL A 345 2.47 18.38 2.06
CA VAL A 345 1.89 18.57 3.40
C VAL A 345 1.43 20.01 3.63
N GLY A 346 2.17 21.00 3.11
CA GLY A 346 1.86 22.41 3.27
C GLY A 346 0.52 22.85 2.67
N ARG A 347 0.07 22.18 1.60
CA ARG A 347 -1.23 22.45 0.97
C ARG A 347 -2.41 22.25 1.92
N ILE A 348 -2.32 21.25 2.79
CA ILE A 348 -3.39 20.77 3.68
C ILE A 348 -3.17 21.14 5.14
N SER A 349 -2.00 21.65 5.50
CA SER A 349 -1.64 21.97 6.89
C SER A 349 -1.88 23.45 7.23
N LYS A 350 -2.11 23.71 8.51
CA LYS A 350 -2.17 25.07 9.06
C LYS A 350 -0.84 25.80 8.79
N THR A 351 -0.93 27.10 8.54
CA THR A 351 0.26 27.93 8.27
C THR A 351 1.22 27.91 9.46
N GLY A 352 2.50 27.61 9.21
CA GLY A 352 3.53 27.51 10.24
C GLY A 352 3.59 26.16 10.98
N GLU A 353 2.71 25.22 10.69
CA GLU A 353 2.64 23.92 11.37
C GLU A 353 3.30 22.76 10.60
N VAL A 354 3.99 23.05 9.48
CA VAL A 354 4.78 22.03 8.77
C VAL A 354 6.18 21.99 9.35
N LYS A 355 6.60 20.80 9.81
CA LYS A 355 7.89 20.57 10.47
C LYS A 355 8.60 19.37 9.84
N VAL A 356 9.94 19.44 9.79
CA VAL A 356 10.79 18.29 9.51
C VAL A 356 11.32 17.80 10.86
N THR A 357 10.78 16.72 11.38
CA THR A 357 11.04 16.24 12.74
C THR A 357 12.26 15.34 12.78
N ASP A 358 12.31 14.28 11.98
CA ASP A 358 13.52 13.48 11.78
C ASP A 358 14.19 13.97 10.48
N LYS A 359 15.41 14.49 10.56
CA LYS A 359 16.10 15.04 9.39
C LYS A 359 17.34 14.22 9.06
N MET A 360 17.33 13.59 7.89
CA MET A 360 18.49 12.82 7.35
C MET A 360 19.03 11.78 8.32
N VAL A 361 18.16 11.04 8.97
CA VAL A 361 18.56 9.92 9.84
C VAL A 361 18.81 8.65 9.00
N ILE A 362 19.80 7.86 9.43
CA ILE A 362 20.03 6.56 8.80
C ILE A 362 19.12 5.51 9.42
N GLU A 363 18.30 4.88 8.59
CA GLU A 363 17.55 3.69 8.98
C GLU A 363 18.18 2.44 8.38
N LYS A 364 18.42 1.47 9.26
CA LYS A 364 19.05 0.20 8.92
C LYS A 364 17.99 -0.89 8.78
N TYR A 365 17.88 -1.43 7.58
CA TYR A 365 17.03 -2.57 7.26
C TYR A 365 17.86 -3.85 7.21
N SER A 366 17.25 -4.98 6.87
CA SER A 366 17.95 -6.28 6.87
C SER A 366 19.17 -6.33 5.93
N HIS A 367 19.06 -5.72 4.74
CA HIS A 367 20.09 -5.80 3.70
C HIS A 367 20.65 -4.46 3.24
N VAL A 368 19.93 -3.38 3.53
CA VAL A 368 20.27 -2.02 3.09
C VAL A 368 20.06 -1.01 4.21
N MET A 369 20.65 0.17 4.06
CA MET A 369 20.36 1.35 4.86
C MET A 369 19.96 2.50 3.94
N HIS A 370 19.12 3.40 4.45
CA HIS A 370 18.61 4.55 3.72
C HIS A 370 18.71 5.83 4.55
N ILE A 371 18.75 6.97 3.87
CA ILE A 371 18.52 8.28 4.48
C ILE A 371 17.01 8.50 4.55
N VAL A 372 16.51 8.84 5.71
CA VAL A 372 15.07 9.03 5.98
C VAL A 372 14.85 10.36 6.67
N SER A 373 13.75 11.02 6.33
CA SER A 373 13.28 12.21 7.05
C SER A 373 11.78 12.13 7.27
N ASN A 374 11.27 12.77 8.33
CA ASN A 374 9.84 12.93 8.55
C ASN A 374 9.43 14.37 8.23
N VAL A 375 8.34 14.52 7.48
CA VAL A 375 7.64 15.78 7.29
C VAL A 375 6.26 15.65 7.88
N GLU A 376 5.98 16.44 8.89
CA GLU A 376 4.74 16.41 9.65
C GLU A 376 4.01 17.73 9.51
N GLY A 377 2.68 17.69 9.51
CA GLY A 377 1.85 18.87 9.46
C GLY A 377 0.56 18.69 10.24
N ARG A 378 0.05 19.77 10.84
CA ARG A 378 -1.26 19.78 11.46
C ARG A 378 -2.31 20.23 10.47
N LEU A 379 -3.33 19.41 10.23
CA LEU A 379 -4.37 19.62 9.23
C LEU A 379 -5.16 20.91 9.50
N LYS A 380 -5.50 21.61 8.42
CA LYS A 380 -6.52 22.67 8.45
C LYS A 380 -7.88 22.05 8.82
N GLU A 381 -8.75 22.89 9.37
CA GLU A 381 -10.13 22.49 9.59
C GLU A 381 -10.84 22.16 8.27
N GLY A 382 -11.66 21.10 8.27
CA GLY A 382 -12.43 20.66 7.10
C GLY A 382 -11.64 19.85 6.06
N ILE A 383 -10.34 19.59 6.25
CA ILE A 383 -9.57 18.73 5.34
C ILE A 383 -10.02 17.28 5.47
N THR A 384 -10.37 16.70 4.33
CA THR A 384 -10.83 15.31 4.19
C THR A 384 -9.65 14.37 3.87
N ASN A 385 -9.89 13.05 3.94
CA ASN A 385 -8.89 12.06 3.53
C ASN A 385 -8.66 12.07 2.02
N MET A 386 -9.66 12.45 1.23
CA MET A 386 -9.48 12.63 -0.21
C MET A 386 -8.63 13.86 -0.53
N ASP A 387 -8.74 14.95 0.26
CA ASP A 387 -7.85 16.11 0.13
C ASP A 387 -6.41 15.76 0.47
N ILE A 388 -6.20 14.95 1.52
CA ILE A 388 -4.88 14.45 1.90
C ILE A 388 -4.28 13.60 0.78
N LEU A 389 -5.06 12.66 0.24
CA LEU A 389 -4.63 11.84 -0.89
C LEU A 389 -4.30 12.72 -2.11
N ALA A 390 -5.16 13.67 -2.48
CA ALA A 390 -4.93 14.58 -3.60
C ALA A 390 -3.69 15.46 -3.45
N ALA A 391 -3.33 15.84 -2.23
CA ALA A 391 -2.14 16.64 -1.96
C ALA A 391 -0.82 15.85 -2.08
N THR A 392 -0.85 14.56 -1.69
CA THR A 392 0.36 13.73 -1.57
C THR A 392 0.57 12.77 -2.75
N PHE A 393 -0.48 12.47 -3.51
CA PHE A 393 -0.46 11.50 -4.60
C PHE A 393 -0.13 12.13 -5.97
N PRO A 394 0.59 11.44 -6.85
CA PRO A 394 1.44 10.28 -6.54
C PRO A 394 2.69 10.73 -5.78
N ALA A 395 3.38 9.76 -5.18
CA ALA A 395 4.65 10.04 -4.50
C ALA A 395 5.67 10.68 -5.44
N GLY A 396 6.46 11.62 -4.92
CA GLY A 396 7.52 12.27 -5.68
C GLY A 396 8.59 11.31 -6.17
N THR A 397 8.90 10.30 -5.38
CA THR A 397 9.82 9.21 -5.70
C THR A 397 9.39 8.37 -6.91
N LEU A 398 8.13 8.50 -7.35
CA LEU A 398 7.59 7.76 -8.52
C LEU A 398 7.08 8.68 -9.64
N SER A 399 7.18 9.99 -9.46
CA SER A 399 6.80 10.98 -10.48
C SER A 399 7.99 11.81 -10.92
N GLY A 400 8.43 12.73 -10.09
CA GLY A 400 9.56 13.64 -10.35
C GLY A 400 9.27 15.07 -9.93
N ALA A 401 10.14 15.99 -10.35
CA ALA A 401 10.10 17.39 -9.97
C ALA A 401 10.31 18.32 -11.18
N PRO A 402 9.42 19.31 -11.43
CA PRO A 402 8.12 19.57 -10.78
C PRO A 402 7.10 18.46 -11.06
N LYS A 403 6.33 18.05 -10.06
CA LYS A 403 5.46 16.84 -10.09
C LYS A 403 4.55 16.77 -11.31
N VAL A 404 3.81 17.83 -11.61
CA VAL A 404 2.82 17.81 -12.72
C VAL A 404 3.50 17.64 -14.07
N ARG A 405 4.61 18.37 -14.32
CA ARG A 405 5.33 18.25 -15.59
C ARG A 405 5.99 16.88 -15.75
N ALA A 406 6.55 16.35 -14.68
CA ALA A 406 7.08 14.97 -14.68
C ALA A 406 6.00 13.95 -15.05
N MET A 407 4.77 14.08 -14.51
CA MET A 407 3.64 13.21 -14.84
C MET A 407 3.19 13.34 -16.30
N GLU A 408 3.19 14.57 -16.87
CA GLU A 408 2.92 14.78 -18.30
C GLU A 408 3.93 14.03 -19.19
N ILE A 409 5.21 14.07 -18.81
CA ILE A 409 6.28 13.37 -19.54
C ILE A 409 6.12 11.86 -19.38
N ILE A 410 5.84 11.35 -18.18
CA ILE A 410 5.57 9.93 -17.93
C ILE A 410 4.40 9.45 -18.80
N GLU A 411 3.34 10.25 -18.87
CA GLU A 411 2.19 9.93 -19.72
C GLU A 411 2.56 9.84 -21.21
N GLU A 412 3.50 10.63 -21.65
CA GLU A 412 3.98 10.62 -23.05
C GLU A 412 4.90 9.44 -23.37
N VAL A 413 5.78 9.07 -22.43
CA VAL A 413 6.88 8.14 -22.72
C VAL A 413 6.60 6.68 -22.35
N GLU A 414 5.72 6.40 -21.40
CA GLU A 414 5.39 5.02 -21.02
C GLU A 414 4.36 4.40 -21.97
N PRO A 415 4.56 3.15 -22.42
CA PRO A 415 3.72 2.51 -23.45
C PRO A 415 2.37 2.03 -22.92
N SER A 416 2.23 1.80 -21.60
CA SER A 416 1.04 1.24 -20.98
C SER A 416 0.68 1.97 -19.68
N LYS A 417 -0.55 1.78 -19.22
CA LYS A 417 -1.00 2.26 -17.91
C LYS A 417 -0.16 1.62 -16.81
N ARG A 418 0.08 2.37 -15.74
CA ARG A 418 0.77 1.87 -14.56
C ARG A 418 -0.08 0.92 -13.72
N GLY A 419 -1.39 1.16 -13.66
CA GLY A 419 -2.30 0.40 -12.83
C GLY A 419 -1.98 0.56 -11.35
N ILE A 420 -1.72 -0.54 -10.67
CA ILE A 420 -1.44 -0.55 -9.23
C ILE A 420 -0.07 0.07 -8.89
N TYR A 421 0.93 -0.12 -9.75
CA TYR A 421 2.27 0.43 -9.54
C TYR A 421 2.28 1.96 -9.41
N GLY A 422 2.91 2.47 -8.38
CA GLY A 422 2.97 3.90 -8.09
C GLY A 422 1.68 4.48 -7.52
N GLY A 423 0.68 3.63 -7.30
CA GLY A 423 -0.52 3.93 -6.56
C GLY A 423 -0.31 3.86 -5.05
N ALA A 424 -1.41 3.87 -4.30
CA ALA A 424 -1.45 3.77 -2.85
C ALA A 424 -2.16 2.50 -2.40
N VAL A 425 -1.61 1.79 -1.41
CA VAL A 425 -2.21 0.59 -0.82
C VAL A 425 -2.26 0.74 0.71
N GLY A 426 -3.34 0.32 1.34
CA GLY A 426 -3.43 0.35 2.78
C GLY A 426 -4.85 0.47 3.33
N VAL A 427 -5.00 1.27 4.37
CA VAL A 427 -6.20 1.34 5.19
C VAL A 427 -6.69 2.78 5.38
N TRP A 428 -8.00 2.93 5.40
CA TRP A 428 -8.71 4.13 5.83
C TRP A 428 -9.74 3.72 6.89
N SER A 429 -9.40 3.97 8.16
CA SER A 429 -10.16 3.55 9.32
C SER A 429 -11.47 4.31 9.46
N PHE A 430 -12.45 3.71 10.13
CA PHE A 430 -13.74 4.37 10.43
C PHE A 430 -13.60 5.67 11.25
N ASN A 431 -12.54 5.81 12.04
CA ASN A 431 -12.24 7.03 12.81
C ASN A 431 -11.51 8.12 12.00
N ASN A 432 -11.41 7.96 10.67
CA ASN A 432 -10.68 8.81 9.73
C ASN A 432 -9.15 8.76 9.82
N ASP A 433 -8.55 7.91 10.64
CA ASP A 433 -7.13 7.63 10.50
C ASP A 433 -6.87 6.91 9.16
N MET A 434 -5.76 7.22 8.53
CA MET A 434 -5.38 6.66 7.23
C MET A 434 -3.89 6.28 7.25
N ASP A 435 -3.56 5.10 6.72
CA ASP A 435 -2.17 4.65 6.56
C ASP A 435 -2.02 4.00 5.18
N LEU A 436 -1.37 4.70 4.27
CA LEU A 436 -1.20 4.29 2.89
C LEU A 436 0.29 4.20 2.54
N ALA A 437 0.70 3.04 2.07
CA ALA A 437 2.01 2.82 1.48
C ALA A 437 1.99 3.06 -0.03
N ILE A 438 3.14 3.37 -0.61
CA ILE A 438 3.30 3.42 -2.06
C ILE A 438 3.33 2.00 -2.60
N ALA A 439 2.59 1.72 -3.68
CA ALA A 439 2.58 0.40 -4.32
C ALA A 439 3.85 0.20 -5.17
N ILE A 440 4.95 -0.14 -4.52
CA ILE A 440 6.24 -0.51 -5.11
C ILE A 440 6.72 -1.84 -4.53
N ARG A 441 7.68 -2.48 -5.18
CA ARG A 441 8.12 -3.85 -4.81
C ARG A 441 6.93 -4.80 -4.69
N THR A 442 6.02 -4.65 -5.65
CA THR A 442 4.68 -5.25 -5.62
C THR A 442 4.46 -6.07 -6.87
N ALA A 443 3.98 -7.30 -6.67
CA ALA A 443 3.49 -8.18 -7.73
C ALA A 443 1.97 -8.03 -7.84
N VAL A 444 1.49 -8.04 -9.07
CA VAL A 444 0.07 -8.30 -9.41
C VAL A 444 0.02 -9.65 -10.09
N ILE A 445 -0.78 -10.57 -9.56
CA ILE A 445 -0.95 -11.91 -10.14
C ILE A 445 -2.37 -12.01 -10.69
N LYS A 446 -2.48 -12.20 -11.99
CA LYS A 446 -3.75 -12.32 -12.71
C LYS A 446 -3.60 -13.25 -13.89
N ASN A 447 -4.57 -14.11 -14.14
CA ASN A 447 -4.59 -15.03 -15.28
C ASN A 447 -3.29 -15.84 -15.42
N ASN A 448 -2.80 -16.43 -14.32
CA ASN A 448 -1.55 -17.20 -14.25
C ASN A 448 -0.30 -16.40 -14.69
N THR A 449 -0.36 -15.09 -14.62
CA THR A 449 0.76 -14.20 -14.95
C THR A 449 1.07 -13.30 -13.76
N LEU A 450 2.33 -13.24 -13.38
CA LEU A 450 2.87 -12.30 -12.40
C LEU A 450 3.40 -11.09 -13.15
N PHE A 451 2.97 -9.91 -12.74
CA PHE A 451 3.46 -8.63 -13.20
C PHE A 451 4.19 -7.92 -12.07
N VAL A 452 5.35 -7.37 -12.36
CA VAL A 452 6.10 -6.48 -11.46
C VAL A 452 6.58 -5.27 -12.24
N GLN A 453 6.43 -4.07 -11.65
CA GLN A 453 6.83 -2.82 -12.28
C GLN A 453 7.83 -2.08 -11.38
N SER A 454 8.78 -1.40 -12.00
CA SER A 454 9.82 -0.65 -11.31
C SER A 454 10.32 0.52 -12.18
N GLY A 455 10.74 1.59 -11.54
CA GLY A 455 11.22 2.80 -12.20
C GLY A 455 12.57 3.26 -11.69
N ALA A 456 13.20 4.15 -12.43
CA ALA A 456 14.45 4.80 -12.09
C ALA A 456 14.33 6.33 -12.24
N GLY A 457 14.99 7.06 -11.37
CA GLY A 457 14.95 8.52 -11.33
C GLY A 457 15.92 9.14 -12.31
N VAL A 458 15.45 9.57 -13.47
CA VAL A 458 16.28 10.18 -14.53
C VAL A 458 16.54 11.64 -14.21
N VAL A 459 17.82 12.01 -14.17
CA VAL A 459 18.36 13.37 -14.02
C VAL A 459 19.29 13.71 -15.18
N ALA A 460 19.84 14.93 -15.24
CA ALA A 460 20.64 15.41 -16.37
C ALA A 460 21.88 14.53 -16.67
N ASP A 461 22.54 14.01 -15.66
CA ASP A 461 23.74 13.15 -15.75
C ASP A 461 23.44 11.66 -15.79
N SER A 462 22.17 11.23 -15.81
CA SER A 462 21.78 9.83 -15.88
C SER A 462 22.34 9.13 -17.11
N ASP A 463 22.84 7.90 -16.92
CA ASP A 463 23.24 6.99 -17.99
C ASP A 463 22.11 6.00 -18.32
N PRO A 464 21.65 5.91 -19.58
CA PRO A 464 20.49 5.06 -19.93
C PRO A 464 20.66 3.58 -19.57
N THR A 465 21.89 3.04 -19.65
CA THR A 465 22.15 1.64 -19.31
C THR A 465 22.10 1.42 -17.80
N SER A 466 22.62 2.38 -17.03
CA SER A 466 22.55 2.34 -15.57
C SER A 466 21.11 2.43 -15.07
N GLU A 467 20.28 3.32 -15.65
CA GLU A 467 18.88 3.44 -15.28
C GLU A 467 18.07 2.19 -15.65
N TRP A 468 18.34 1.59 -16.82
CA TRP A 468 17.77 0.28 -17.15
C TRP A 468 18.14 -0.78 -16.10
N GLN A 469 19.43 -0.89 -15.75
CA GLN A 469 19.89 -1.85 -14.76
C GLN A 469 19.27 -1.60 -13.38
N GLU A 470 19.05 -0.34 -13.01
CA GLU A 470 18.39 0.02 -11.75
C GLU A 470 16.96 -0.52 -11.70
N THR A 471 16.19 -0.40 -12.79
CA THR A 471 14.84 -0.98 -12.84
C THR A 471 14.86 -2.49 -12.67
N GLN A 472 15.83 -3.19 -13.31
CA GLN A 472 16.01 -4.63 -13.15
C GLN A 472 16.31 -4.99 -11.68
N ASN A 473 17.21 -4.24 -11.04
CA ASN A 473 17.60 -4.46 -9.66
C ASN A 473 16.42 -4.26 -8.69
N LYS A 474 15.59 -3.25 -8.94
CA LYS A 474 14.40 -2.96 -8.11
C LYS A 474 13.31 -4.04 -8.23
N ALA A 475 13.16 -4.69 -9.39
CA ALA A 475 12.23 -5.80 -9.59
C ALA A 475 12.76 -7.14 -9.05
N ARG A 476 14.07 -7.26 -8.87
CA ARG A 476 14.77 -8.54 -8.58
C ARG A 476 14.21 -9.27 -7.37
N ALA A 477 13.85 -8.57 -6.28
CA ALA A 477 13.36 -9.22 -5.07
C ALA A 477 12.05 -9.98 -5.32
N VAL A 478 11.12 -9.37 -6.07
CA VAL A 478 9.83 -9.99 -6.42
C VAL A 478 10.04 -11.16 -7.39
N ILE A 479 10.85 -10.97 -8.42
CA ILE A 479 11.17 -12.03 -9.40
C ILE A 479 11.85 -13.21 -8.69
N ARG A 480 12.84 -12.95 -7.81
CA ARG A 480 13.52 -14.02 -7.07
C ARG A 480 12.58 -14.76 -6.12
N ALA A 481 11.65 -14.06 -5.46
CA ALA A 481 10.62 -14.68 -4.65
C ALA A 481 9.73 -15.63 -5.49
N ALA A 482 9.33 -15.21 -6.69
CA ALA A 482 8.57 -16.05 -7.61
C ALA A 482 9.36 -17.29 -8.05
N GLN A 483 10.65 -17.14 -8.38
CA GLN A 483 11.54 -18.27 -8.72
C GLN A 483 11.69 -19.27 -7.56
N MET A 484 11.83 -18.77 -6.31
CA MET A 484 11.90 -19.65 -5.12
C MET A 484 10.60 -20.46 -4.97
N VAL A 485 9.44 -19.87 -5.23
CA VAL A 485 8.17 -20.62 -5.21
C VAL A 485 8.16 -21.69 -6.30
N GLN A 486 8.60 -21.36 -7.51
CA GLN A 486 8.73 -22.31 -8.62
C GLN A 486 9.78 -23.39 -8.36
N GLU A 487 10.81 -23.09 -7.58
CA GLU A 487 11.77 -24.08 -7.07
C GLU A 487 11.15 -25.01 -6.01
N GLY A 488 10.15 -24.53 -5.28
CA GLY A 488 9.45 -25.21 -4.19
C GLY A 488 9.96 -24.83 -2.81
N LEU A 489 9.09 -24.15 -2.03
CA LEU A 489 9.43 -23.70 -0.68
C LEU A 489 9.43 -24.83 0.37
N ASP A 490 8.74 -25.91 0.08
CA ASP A 490 8.48 -27.01 1.02
C ASP A 490 9.11 -28.34 0.52
N LYS A 491 10.18 -28.24 -0.30
CA LYS A 491 11.02 -29.39 -0.77
C LYS A 491 12.07 -29.78 0.24
#